data_1a2f9674e3427480bb11ffcdbd731246
#
_entry.id   1a2f9674e3427480bb11ffcdbd731246
#
_cell.length_a   1.000
_cell.length_b   1.000
_cell.length_c   1.000
_cell.angle_alpha   90.00
_cell.angle_beta   90.00
_cell.angle_gamma   90.00
#
_symmetry.space_group_name_H-M   'P 1'
#
loop_
_entity.id
_entity.type
_entity.pdbx_description
1 polymer ?
#
loop_
_entity_poly.entity_id
_entity_poly.type
_entity_poly.pdbx_seq_one_letter_code
_entity_poly.pdbx_strand_id
1 'polypeptide(L)'
;MNKKPIIVVAGEPYSIFLEIFFKSLKTTIIKNPIILIGSQKLITKQMLRLKYDFNINLISEYKLDFNLIDNKKINLIDVNLNFKKTFDKITSKSNSYINKSFETALKLLKNNKCAGLINGPVSKKHFLKGRTLGITEYLAKKTSKNHEVAMLIYNKNLSVSPITTHLALKDVPKKISKKKILIHVKLINDFYKTNFNKKPKIAITGLNPHCESNFDNSEEKQVIIPAIKKLKQNKFNVDGPYPADTIFIKDFIKKYDVIIGMYHDQVLTPMKALFNFDAINITLGLPFIRVSPDHGPNSSMLGKNKSNPKSLIEALKFLDN
;
A
#
# COMPACT_ATOMS: atom_id res chain seq x y z
N MET A 1 10.99 -21.21 -13.42
CA MET A 1 10.76 -19.74 -13.39
C MET A 1 11.73 -19.13 -12.38
N ASN A 2 12.52 -18.12 -12.78
CA ASN A 2 13.38 -17.42 -11.85
C ASN A 2 12.54 -16.70 -10.80
N LYS A 3 12.67 -17.08 -9.54
CA LYS A 3 11.96 -16.46 -8.41
C LYS A 3 12.46 -15.02 -8.23
N LYS A 4 11.54 -14.06 -8.27
CA LYS A 4 11.87 -12.64 -8.06
C LYS A 4 11.78 -12.33 -6.58
N PRO A 5 12.81 -11.76 -5.94
CA PRO A 5 12.77 -11.46 -4.52
C PRO A 5 11.73 -10.37 -4.20
N ILE A 6 11.12 -10.53 -3.02
CA ILE A 6 10.24 -9.53 -2.40
C ILE A 6 11.10 -8.65 -1.50
N ILE A 7 11.14 -7.36 -1.79
CA ILE A 7 11.86 -6.39 -0.95
C ILE A 7 10.94 -5.91 0.17
N VAL A 8 11.41 -6.05 1.40
CA VAL A 8 10.67 -5.65 2.60
C VAL A 8 11.46 -4.59 3.37
N VAL A 9 10.92 -3.38 3.50
CA VAL A 9 11.49 -2.30 4.34
C VAL A 9 10.79 -2.33 5.69
N ALA A 10 11.55 -2.48 6.79
CA ALA A 10 10.99 -2.53 8.14
C ALA A 10 10.25 -1.24 8.55
N GLY A 11 10.63 -0.09 7.98
CA GLY A 11 9.99 1.19 8.24
C GLY A 11 10.34 1.75 9.63
N GLU A 12 9.33 2.20 10.37
CA GLU A 12 9.52 2.75 11.72
C GLU A 12 10.01 1.67 12.70
N PRO A 13 11.19 1.83 13.30
CA PRO A 13 11.80 0.81 14.15
C PRO A 13 10.99 0.49 15.41
N TYR A 14 10.21 1.47 15.89
CA TYR A 14 9.34 1.34 17.05
C TYR A 14 7.86 1.19 16.65
N SER A 15 7.61 0.31 15.68
CA SER A 15 6.29 -0.11 15.24
C SER A 15 6.08 -1.60 15.48
N ILE A 16 4.84 -2.06 15.32
CA ILE A 16 4.48 -3.47 15.39
C ILE A 16 4.97 -4.29 14.17
N PHE A 17 5.63 -3.66 13.21
CA PHE A 17 5.94 -4.31 11.93
C PHE A 17 6.82 -5.54 12.07
N LEU A 18 7.89 -5.49 12.86
CA LEU A 18 8.76 -6.66 13.07
C LEU A 18 8.03 -7.81 13.77
N GLU A 19 7.14 -7.50 14.71
CA GLU A 19 6.28 -8.52 15.35
C GLU A 19 5.43 -9.26 14.32
N ILE A 20 4.70 -8.52 13.47
CA ILE A 20 3.86 -9.15 12.45
C ILE A 20 4.69 -9.84 11.36
N PHE A 21 5.90 -9.36 11.08
CA PHE A 21 6.84 -10.00 10.15
C PHE A 21 7.27 -11.38 10.67
N PHE A 22 7.70 -11.48 11.91
CA PHE A 22 8.06 -12.77 12.52
C PHE A 22 6.87 -13.72 12.56
N LYS A 23 5.67 -13.24 12.91
CA LYS A 23 4.44 -14.04 12.87
C LYS A 23 4.14 -14.53 11.45
N SER A 24 4.29 -13.69 10.44
CA SER A 24 4.04 -14.06 9.05
C SER A 24 4.98 -15.15 8.57
N LEU A 25 6.28 -15.06 8.89
CA LEU A 25 7.27 -16.10 8.55
C LEU A 25 6.97 -17.44 9.22
N LYS A 26 6.43 -17.41 10.47
CA LYS A 26 6.09 -18.63 11.21
C LYS A 26 4.84 -19.33 10.66
N THR A 27 3.90 -18.57 10.10
CA THR A 27 2.55 -19.06 9.76
C THR A 27 2.28 -19.22 8.27
N THR A 28 3.19 -18.74 7.40
CA THR A 28 2.97 -18.74 5.95
C THR A 28 4.23 -19.10 5.20
N ILE A 29 4.08 -19.98 4.22
CA ILE A 29 5.16 -20.36 3.30
C ILE A 29 5.09 -19.43 2.09
N ILE A 30 6.20 -18.75 1.80
CA ILE A 30 6.39 -17.86 0.65
C ILE A 30 7.50 -18.49 -0.23
N LYS A 31 7.24 -18.63 -1.51
CA LYS A 31 8.14 -19.26 -2.48
C LYS A 31 9.23 -18.32 -2.96
N ASN A 32 8.87 -17.05 -3.19
CA ASN A 32 9.83 -16.03 -3.61
C ASN A 32 10.76 -15.64 -2.46
N PRO A 33 12.06 -15.42 -2.70
CA PRO A 33 12.98 -14.97 -1.68
C PRO A 33 12.52 -13.66 -1.04
N ILE A 34 12.60 -13.55 0.28
CA ILE A 34 12.27 -12.32 1.01
C ILE A 34 13.59 -11.68 1.45
N ILE A 35 13.77 -10.40 1.10
CA ILE A 35 14.90 -9.57 1.55
C ILE A 35 14.38 -8.48 2.47
N LEU A 36 14.70 -8.58 3.75
CA LEU A 36 14.39 -7.57 4.75
C LEU A 36 15.49 -6.49 4.77
N ILE A 37 15.10 -5.23 4.80
CA ILE A 37 16.00 -4.09 4.97
C ILE A 37 15.69 -3.45 6.31
N GLY A 38 16.67 -3.47 7.23
CA GLY A 38 16.47 -2.97 8.59
C GLY A 38 17.71 -3.08 9.44
N SER A 39 17.64 -2.72 10.72
CA SER A 39 18.78 -2.81 11.65
C SER A 39 18.91 -4.20 12.24
N GLN A 40 20.02 -4.88 11.92
CA GLN A 40 20.32 -6.20 12.50
C GLN A 40 20.25 -6.18 14.03
N LYS A 41 20.91 -5.22 14.66
CA LYS A 41 20.95 -5.11 16.12
C LYS A 41 19.56 -4.99 16.75
N LEU A 42 18.67 -4.17 16.15
CA LEU A 42 17.32 -3.99 16.67
C LEU A 42 16.45 -5.22 16.38
N ILE A 43 16.52 -5.76 15.16
CA ILE A 43 15.77 -6.96 14.74
C ILE A 43 16.07 -8.12 15.67
N THR A 44 17.36 -8.42 15.93
CA THR A 44 17.78 -9.47 16.86
C THR A 44 17.23 -9.25 18.27
N LYS A 45 17.33 -8.02 18.80
CA LYS A 45 16.82 -7.72 20.14
C LYS A 45 15.30 -7.80 20.24
N GLN A 46 14.56 -7.33 19.24
CA GLN A 46 13.10 -7.45 19.22
C GLN A 46 12.66 -8.90 19.03
N MET A 47 13.34 -9.66 18.17
CA MET A 47 13.11 -11.07 17.94
C MET A 47 13.20 -11.88 19.25
N LEU A 48 14.30 -11.72 20.00
CA LEU A 48 14.50 -12.37 21.30
C LEU A 48 13.44 -11.96 22.33
N ARG A 49 13.13 -10.66 22.45
CA ARG A 49 12.11 -10.15 23.39
C ARG A 49 10.70 -10.67 23.07
N LEU A 50 10.40 -10.88 21.80
CA LEU A 50 9.11 -11.40 21.34
C LEU A 50 9.10 -12.95 21.31
N LYS A 51 10.19 -13.62 21.75
CA LYS A 51 10.34 -15.08 21.80
C LYS A 51 10.23 -15.76 20.43
N TYR A 52 10.87 -15.17 19.42
CA TYR A 52 11.12 -15.79 18.12
C TYR A 52 12.59 -16.16 18.01
N ASP A 53 12.85 -17.22 17.22
CA ASP A 53 14.20 -17.71 16.96
C ASP A 53 14.32 -18.00 15.45
N PHE A 54 14.84 -17.01 14.71
CA PHE A 54 15.13 -17.14 13.29
C PHE A 54 16.63 -16.88 13.06
N ASN A 55 17.25 -17.72 12.27
CA ASN A 55 18.60 -17.42 11.79
C ASN A 55 18.58 -16.21 10.84
N ILE A 56 19.57 -15.35 10.97
CA ILE A 56 19.76 -14.18 10.11
C ILE A 56 20.90 -14.47 9.14
N ASN A 57 20.63 -14.29 7.86
CA ASN A 57 21.61 -14.29 6.78
C ASN A 57 21.88 -12.85 6.35
N LEU A 58 23.07 -12.31 6.67
CA LEU A 58 23.45 -10.97 6.22
C LEU A 58 23.86 -10.99 4.76
N ILE A 59 23.24 -10.14 3.97
CA ILE A 59 23.52 -9.98 2.56
C ILE A 59 23.95 -8.56 2.22
N SER A 60 24.85 -8.41 1.25
CA SER A 60 25.34 -7.12 0.80
C SER A 60 24.47 -6.56 -0.32
N GLU A 61 24.11 -5.27 -0.25
CA GLU A 61 23.39 -4.59 -1.34
C GLU A 61 24.18 -4.55 -2.66
N TYR A 62 25.51 -4.77 -2.64
CA TYR A 62 26.40 -4.68 -3.80
C TYR A 62 26.69 -6.03 -4.47
N LYS A 63 26.50 -7.16 -3.77
CA LYS A 63 26.80 -8.51 -4.27
C LYS A 63 25.58 -9.42 -4.02
N LEU A 64 24.45 -9.10 -4.64
CA LEU A 64 23.23 -9.88 -4.52
C LEU A 64 23.18 -10.94 -5.61
N ASP A 65 23.39 -12.20 -5.22
CA ASP A 65 22.99 -13.35 -6.02
C ASP A 65 21.65 -13.88 -5.48
N PHE A 66 20.59 -13.64 -6.23
CA PHE A 66 19.24 -14.06 -5.83
C PHE A 66 19.05 -15.58 -5.81
N ASN A 67 19.92 -16.33 -6.46
CA ASN A 67 19.88 -17.80 -6.46
C ASN A 67 20.35 -18.40 -5.13
N LEU A 68 21.14 -17.65 -4.37
CA LEU A 68 21.67 -18.08 -3.06
C LEU A 68 20.78 -17.68 -1.87
N ILE A 69 19.64 -17.06 -2.15
CA ILE A 69 18.71 -16.57 -1.11
C ILE A 69 17.59 -17.59 -0.92
N ASP A 70 17.45 -18.12 0.29
CA ASP A 70 16.34 -18.97 0.69
C ASP A 70 15.56 -18.35 1.88
N ASN A 71 14.31 -18.81 2.08
CA ASN A 71 13.45 -18.33 3.15
C ASN A 71 13.55 -19.13 4.46
N LYS A 72 14.52 -20.03 4.59
CA LYS A 72 14.82 -20.74 5.85
C LYS A 72 15.45 -19.79 6.87
N LYS A 73 16.00 -18.67 6.41
CA LYS A 73 16.63 -17.62 7.21
C LYS A 73 16.03 -16.26 6.87
N ILE A 74 16.15 -15.30 7.78
CA ILE A 74 15.86 -13.91 7.47
C ILE A 74 17.03 -13.34 6.68
N ASN A 75 16.84 -13.15 5.37
CA ASN A 75 17.86 -12.50 4.52
C ASN A 75 17.79 -11.00 4.77
N LEU A 76 18.84 -10.44 5.37
CA LEU A 76 18.84 -9.07 5.89
C LEU A 76 19.93 -8.23 5.24
N ILE A 77 19.54 -7.08 4.70
CA ILE A 77 20.44 -5.97 4.40
C ILE A 77 20.45 -5.05 5.63
N ASP A 78 21.59 -4.98 6.31
CA ASP A 78 21.73 -4.17 7.52
C ASP A 78 21.78 -2.67 7.21
N VAL A 79 20.98 -1.92 7.93
CA VAL A 79 21.02 -0.46 7.97
C VAL A 79 21.22 -0.02 9.40
N ASN A 80 22.32 0.66 9.67
CA ASN A 80 22.68 1.05 11.03
C ASN A 80 21.61 1.96 11.68
N LEU A 81 21.24 1.62 12.90
CA LEU A 81 20.36 2.39 13.78
C LEU A 81 20.98 2.48 15.17
N ASN A 82 21.22 3.70 15.65
CA ASN A 82 21.59 3.93 17.04
C ASN A 82 20.35 3.98 17.92
N PHE A 83 20.25 3.10 18.89
CA PHE A 83 19.13 3.02 19.82
C PHE A 83 19.58 2.63 21.23
N LYS A 84 18.81 3.05 22.24
CA LYS A 84 19.07 2.72 23.67
C LYS A 84 18.16 1.60 24.16
N LYS A 85 16.88 1.60 23.76
CA LYS A 85 15.87 0.64 24.21
C LYS A 85 15.36 -0.18 23.02
N THR A 86 15.08 -1.47 23.25
CA THR A 86 14.54 -2.39 22.24
C THR A 86 13.14 -1.96 21.76
N PHE A 87 12.34 -1.45 22.67
CA PHE A 87 11.04 -0.82 22.42
C PHE A 87 11.05 0.57 23.01
N ASP A 88 10.74 1.58 22.22
CA ASP A 88 10.81 2.98 22.64
C ASP A 88 9.74 3.81 21.90
N LYS A 89 9.67 5.10 22.24
CA LYS A 89 8.78 6.06 21.57
C LYS A 89 9.33 6.44 20.19
N ILE A 90 8.41 6.62 19.25
CA ILE A 90 8.73 7.12 17.90
C ILE A 90 9.22 8.57 18.00
N THR A 91 10.37 8.85 17.40
CA THR A 91 10.97 10.19 17.35
C THR A 91 11.63 10.43 15.99
N SER A 92 12.00 11.67 15.70
CA SER A 92 12.73 12.02 14.48
C SER A 92 14.16 11.46 14.42
N LYS A 93 14.68 10.87 15.51
CA LYS A 93 16.01 10.21 15.54
C LYS A 93 16.08 9.02 14.58
N SER A 94 14.96 8.37 14.28
CA SER A 94 14.88 7.25 13.32
C SER A 94 14.89 7.70 11.85
N ASN A 95 14.77 8.99 11.54
CA ASN A 95 14.53 9.46 10.17
C ASN A 95 15.67 9.10 9.20
N SER A 96 16.93 9.22 9.64
CA SER A 96 18.09 8.86 8.80
C SER A 96 18.07 7.38 8.45
N TYR A 97 17.82 6.51 9.43
CA TYR A 97 17.66 5.08 9.25
C TYR A 97 16.53 4.74 8.27
N ILE A 98 15.33 5.32 8.47
CA ILE A 98 14.18 5.08 7.60
C ILE A 98 14.49 5.51 6.17
N ASN A 99 15.06 6.71 5.99
CA ASN A 99 15.42 7.23 4.66
C ASN A 99 16.44 6.32 3.97
N LYS A 100 17.50 5.90 4.66
CA LYS A 100 18.52 4.99 4.13
C LYS A 100 17.93 3.64 3.73
N SER A 101 17.01 3.10 4.57
CA SER A 101 16.33 1.84 4.26
C SER A 101 15.52 1.92 2.97
N PHE A 102 14.79 3.03 2.74
CA PHE A 102 14.08 3.24 1.47
C PHE A 102 15.04 3.48 0.31
N GLU A 103 16.12 4.21 0.48
CA GLU A 103 17.11 4.42 -0.58
C GLU A 103 17.75 3.10 -1.04
N THR A 104 18.09 2.21 -0.10
CA THR A 104 18.58 0.87 -0.39
C THR A 104 17.53 0.05 -1.15
N ALA A 105 16.26 0.06 -0.70
CA ALA A 105 15.18 -0.63 -1.40
C ALA A 105 15.00 -0.12 -2.84
N LEU A 106 14.99 1.20 -3.03
CA LEU A 106 14.81 1.81 -4.35
C LEU A 106 15.95 1.50 -5.32
N LYS A 107 17.18 1.34 -4.84
CA LYS A 107 18.32 0.88 -5.68
C LYS A 107 18.07 -0.53 -6.22
N LEU A 108 17.59 -1.45 -5.35
CA LEU A 108 17.31 -2.84 -5.73
C LEU A 108 16.16 -2.96 -6.74
N LEU A 109 15.17 -2.07 -6.63
CA LEU A 109 13.97 -2.07 -7.47
C LEU A 109 14.17 -1.50 -8.88
N LYS A 110 15.27 -0.77 -9.12
CA LYS A 110 15.52 -0.08 -10.42
C LYS A 110 15.54 -1.00 -11.63
N ASN A 111 15.95 -2.27 -11.47
CA ASN A 111 16.24 -3.17 -12.59
C ASN A 111 15.11 -4.18 -12.88
N ASN A 112 13.91 -4.00 -12.34
CA ASN A 112 12.75 -4.90 -12.53
C ASN A 112 13.03 -6.38 -12.21
N LYS A 113 14.09 -6.66 -11.42
CA LYS A 113 14.46 -8.02 -10.99
C LYS A 113 13.75 -8.48 -9.73
N CYS A 114 12.97 -7.60 -9.09
CA CYS A 114 12.22 -7.88 -7.86
C CYS A 114 10.73 -8.03 -8.14
N ALA A 115 10.03 -8.81 -7.32
CA ALA A 115 8.58 -8.95 -7.39
C ALA A 115 7.85 -7.65 -6.99
N GLY A 116 8.40 -6.94 -6.00
CA GLY A 116 7.86 -5.66 -5.55
C GLY A 116 8.42 -5.25 -4.19
N LEU A 117 7.84 -4.16 -3.67
CA LEU A 117 8.18 -3.56 -2.38
C LEU A 117 7.03 -3.75 -1.39
N ILE A 118 7.34 -4.30 -0.22
CA ILE A 118 6.50 -4.19 0.97
C ILE A 118 7.19 -3.25 1.94
N ASN A 119 6.49 -2.27 2.47
CA ASN A 119 7.05 -1.43 3.52
C ASN A 119 6.20 -1.46 4.80
N GLY A 120 6.87 -1.51 5.93
CA GLY A 120 6.29 -1.24 7.22
C GLY A 120 5.82 0.22 7.35
N PRO A 121 5.05 0.53 8.38
CA PRO A 121 4.51 1.86 8.59
C PRO A 121 5.62 2.87 8.87
N VAL A 122 5.34 4.14 8.58
CA VAL A 122 6.21 5.28 8.96
C VAL A 122 5.40 6.33 9.71
N SER A 123 6.06 7.06 10.60
CA SER A 123 5.42 8.15 11.34
C SER A 123 5.20 9.37 10.44
N LYS A 124 3.95 9.74 10.20
CA LYS A 124 3.62 10.97 9.46
C LYS A 124 4.18 12.21 10.17
N LYS A 125 4.03 12.28 11.50
CA LYS A 125 4.48 13.39 12.34
C LYS A 125 6.01 13.55 12.34
N HIS A 126 6.76 12.46 12.49
CA HIS A 126 8.20 12.50 12.71
C HIS A 126 9.02 12.33 11.43
N PHE A 127 8.63 11.43 10.53
CA PHE A 127 9.35 11.15 9.29
C PHE A 127 8.93 12.07 8.15
N LEU A 128 7.62 12.14 7.85
CA LEU A 128 7.15 12.93 6.71
C LEU A 128 7.12 14.44 6.99
N LYS A 129 6.95 14.85 8.25
CA LYS A 129 7.03 16.27 8.71
C LYS A 129 6.21 17.24 7.86
N GLY A 130 5.03 16.84 7.37
CA GLY A 130 4.20 17.66 6.48
C GLY A 130 4.74 17.88 5.05
N ARG A 131 5.93 17.36 4.71
CA ARG A 131 6.52 17.51 3.36
C ARG A 131 5.79 16.70 2.30
N THR A 132 5.13 15.63 2.71
CA THR A 132 4.27 14.78 1.89
C THR A 132 3.09 14.29 2.72
N LEU A 133 1.94 14.06 2.08
CA LEU A 133 0.72 13.59 2.76
C LEU A 133 0.88 12.16 3.29
N GLY A 134 1.67 11.34 2.60
CA GLY A 134 1.92 9.95 2.95
C GLY A 134 3.19 9.39 2.32
N ILE A 135 3.44 8.10 2.59
CA ILE A 135 4.57 7.36 2.00
C ILE A 135 4.41 7.16 0.49
N THR A 136 3.18 7.14 0.00
CA THR A 136 2.86 7.06 -1.43
C THR A 136 3.45 8.25 -2.18
N GLU A 137 3.19 9.46 -1.71
CA GLU A 137 3.70 10.70 -2.31
C GLU A 137 5.21 10.83 -2.11
N TYR A 138 5.74 10.35 -0.97
CA TYR A 138 7.19 10.29 -0.74
C TYR A 138 7.89 9.41 -1.78
N LEU A 139 7.39 8.19 -2.03
CA LEU A 139 7.95 7.28 -3.03
C LEU A 139 7.78 7.84 -4.45
N ALA A 140 6.62 8.41 -4.78
CA ALA A 140 6.38 9.04 -6.08
C ALA A 140 7.40 10.14 -6.38
N LYS A 141 7.70 11.02 -5.41
CA LYS A 141 8.73 12.05 -5.55
C LYS A 141 10.14 11.48 -5.79
N LYS A 142 10.43 10.32 -5.24
CA LYS A 142 11.75 9.66 -5.38
C LYS A 142 11.89 8.88 -6.69
N THR A 143 10.79 8.46 -7.33
CA THR A 143 10.84 7.44 -8.40
C THR A 143 10.09 7.81 -9.68
N SER A 144 9.10 8.70 -9.64
CA SER A 144 8.24 9.02 -10.77
C SER A 144 8.43 10.47 -11.23
N LYS A 145 8.63 10.67 -12.53
CA LYS A 145 8.73 12.03 -13.13
C LYS A 145 7.40 12.79 -13.06
N ASN A 146 6.28 12.10 -13.20
CA ASN A 146 4.95 12.73 -13.30
C ASN A 146 4.19 12.76 -11.98
N HIS A 147 4.68 12.08 -10.94
CA HIS A 147 4.05 11.99 -9.62
C HIS A 147 2.55 11.55 -9.62
N GLU A 148 2.08 10.99 -10.74
CA GLU A 148 0.71 10.51 -10.88
C GLU A 148 0.61 9.12 -10.24
N VAL A 149 -0.01 9.07 -9.07
CA VAL A 149 -0.19 7.83 -8.31
C VAL A 149 -1.65 7.71 -7.85
N ALA A 150 -2.10 6.47 -7.70
CA ALA A 150 -3.41 6.17 -7.13
C ALA A 150 -3.28 5.12 -6.02
N MET A 151 -4.14 5.22 -5.01
CA MET A 151 -4.30 4.21 -3.99
C MET A 151 -5.33 3.19 -4.47
N LEU A 152 -4.97 1.90 -4.42
CA LEU A 152 -5.90 0.80 -4.61
C LEU A 152 -5.91 -0.06 -3.35
N ILE A 153 -7.03 -0.13 -2.66
CA ILE A 153 -7.25 -1.10 -1.60
C ILE A 153 -7.78 -2.35 -2.27
N TYR A 154 -6.89 -3.33 -2.39
CA TYR A 154 -7.14 -4.56 -3.12
C TYR A 154 -7.62 -5.66 -2.19
N ASN A 155 -8.71 -6.30 -2.57
CA ASN A 155 -9.16 -7.59 -2.09
C ASN A 155 -9.60 -8.41 -3.32
N LYS A 156 -9.42 -9.71 -3.30
CA LYS A 156 -9.74 -10.59 -4.44
C LYS A 156 -11.21 -10.53 -4.90
N ASN A 157 -12.13 -10.16 -4.00
CA ASN A 157 -13.56 -10.09 -4.30
C ASN A 157 -14.00 -8.71 -4.78
N LEU A 158 -13.38 -7.64 -4.26
CA LEU A 158 -13.67 -6.26 -4.62
C LEU A 158 -12.48 -5.38 -4.25
N SER A 159 -12.08 -4.49 -5.15
CA SER A 159 -11.13 -3.43 -4.81
C SER A 159 -11.82 -2.08 -4.72
N VAL A 160 -11.21 -1.15 -3.98
CA VAL A 160 -11.70 0.23 -3.93
C VAL A 160 -10.56 1.23 -4.11
N SER A 161 -10.85 2.40 -4.69
CA SER A 161 -9.87 3.47 -4.90
C SER A 161 -10.49 4.84 -4.62
N PRO A 162 -10.01 5.59 -3.62
CA PRO A 162 -10.47 6.96 -3.39
C PRO A 162 -9.71 7.94 -4.28
N ILE A 163 -10.43 8.86 -4.94
CA ILE A 163 -9.84 9.96 -5.73
C ILE A 163 -9.07 10.93 -4.84
N THR A 164 -9.57 11.18 -3.63
CA THR A 164 -8.89 11.99 -2.63
C THR A 164 -8.62 11.16 -1.38
N THR A 165 -7.38 11.28 -0.86
CA THR A 165 -6.92 10.65 0.38
C THR A 165 -6.68 11.73 1.44
N HIS A 166 -6.49 11.43 2.67
CA HIS A 166 -5.95 12.26 3.78
C HIS A 166 -6.24 13.79 3.73
N LEU A 167 -7.38 14.20 3.18
CA LEU A 167 -7.85 15.58 3.12
C LEU A 167 -8.98 15.78 4.13
N ALA A 168 -9.11 17.00 4.66
CA ALA A 168 -10.31 17.39 5.38
C ALA A 168 -11.51 17.35 4.41
N LEU A 169 -12.67 16.88 4.89
CA LEU A 169 -13.85 16.69 4.04
C LEU A 169 -14.27 17.98 3.29
N LYS A 170 -14.15 19.13 3.95
CA LYS A 170 -14.42 20.47 3.36
C LYS A 170 -13.56 20.81 2.13
N ASP A 171 -12.40 20.16 1.99
CA ASP A 171 -11.46 20.41 0.89
C ASP A 171 -11.60 19.40 -0.25
N VAL A 172 -12.37 18.34 -0.06
CA VAL A 172 -12.58 17.27 -1.05
C VAL A 172 -13.16 17.81 -2.36
N PRO A 173 -14.25 18.59 -2.37
CA PRO A 173 -14.85 19.09 -3.63
C PRO A 173 -13.84 19.84 -4.50
N LYS A 174 -13.01 20.69 -3.90
CA LYS A 174 -11.98 21.49 -4.58
C LYS A 174 -10.84 20.64 -5.17
N LYS A 175 -10.68 19.40 -4.74
CA LYS A 175 -9.58 18.50 -5.15
C LYS A 175 -10.03 17.37 -6.07
N ILE A 176 -11.33 17.24 -6.32
CA ILE A 176 -11.85 16.35 -7.36
C ILE A 176 -11.69 17.07 -8.71
N SER A 177 -11.20 16.34 -9.70
CA SER A 177 -11.10 16.85 -11.06
C SER A 177 -11.24 15.75 -12.09
N LYS A 178 -11.76 16.10 -13.28
CA LYS A 178 -11.85 15.20 -14.42
C LYS A 178 -10.50 14.51 -14.70
N LYS A 179 -9.37 15.27 -14.69
CA LYS A 179 -8.03 14.74 -14.90
C LYS A 179 -7.69 13.63 -13.91
N LYS A 180 -7.95 13.84 -12.61
CA LYS A 180 -7.67 12.82 -11.58
C LYS A 180 -8.47 11.54 -11.80
N ILE A 181 -9.76 11.66 -12.10
CA ILE A 181 -10.62 10.50 -12.35
C ILE A 181 -10.09 9.70 -13.55
N LEU A 182 -9.73 10.37 -14.65
CA LEU A 182 -9.15 9.75 -15.84
C LEU A 182 -7.85 8.99 -15.50
N ILE A 183 -6.96 9.63 -14.74
CA ILE A 183 -5.68 9.02 -14.31
C ILE A 183 -5.92 7.79 -13.43
N HIS A 184 -6.79 7.88 -12.42
CA HIS A 184 -7.08 6.75 -11.53
C HIS A 184 -7.63 5.56 -12.30
N VAL A 185 -8.61 5.76 -13.19
CA VAL A 185 -9.16 4.68 -14.01
C VAL A 185 -8.09 4.07 -14.91
N LYS A 186 -7.24 4.89 -15.54
CA LYS A 186 -6.14 4.38 -16.37
C LYS A 186 -5.18 3.53 -15.57
N LEU A 187 -4.70 4.03 -14.43
CA LEU A 187 -3.75 3.30 -13.57
C LEU A 187 -4.33 1.97 -13.07
N ILE A 188 -5.61 1.96 -12.68
CA ILE A 188 -6.32 0.74 -12.26
C ILE A 188 -6.44 -0.24 -13.44
N ASN A 189 -6.85 0.22 -14.60
CA ASN A 189 -6.98 -0.61 -15.79
C ASN A 189 -5.64 -1.24 -16.19
N ASP A 190 -4.57 -0.43 -16.22
CA ASP A 190 -3.23 -0.90 -16.57
C ASP A 190 -2.72 -1.93 -15.55
N PHE A 191 -2.96 -1.71 -14.26
CA PHE A 191 -2.62 -2.66 -13.20
C PHE A 191 -3.37 -4.00 -13.37
N TYR A 192 -4.67 -3.98 -13.59
CA TYR A 192 -5.47 -5.20 -13.77
C TYR A 192 -5.06 -5.95 -15.04
N LYS A 193 -4.80 -5.23 -16.13
CA LYS A 193 -4.32 -5.82 -17.38
C LYS A 193 -2.96 -6.50 -17.19
N THR A 194 -2.02 -5.85 -16.52
CA THR A 194 -0.66 -6.36 -16.35
C THR A 194 -0.59 -7.52 -15.38
N ASN A 195 -1.33 -7.47 -14.26
CA ASN A 195 -1.18 -8.45 -13.19
C ASN A 195 -2.22 -9.58 -13.23
N PHE A 196 -3.38 -9.35 -13.86
CA PHE A 196 -4.47 -10.34 -13.90
C PHE A 196 -4.92 -10.69 -15.32
N ASN A 197 -4.29 -10.11 -16.35
CA ASN A 197 -4.72 -10.23 -17.76
C ASN A 197 -6.21 -9.95 -17.95
N LYS A 198 -6.75 -8.97 -17.21
CA LYS A 198 -8.19 -8.67 -17.11
C LYS A 198 -8.44 -7.18 -17.34
N LYS A 199 -9.50 -6.87 -18.10
CA LYS A 199 -10.07 -5.53 -18.21
C LYS A 199 -11.09 -5.34 -17.08
N PRO A 200 -10.79 -4.54 -16.03
CA PRO A 200 -11.68 -4.45 -14.87
C PRO A 200 -12.99 -3.74 -15.20
N LYS A 201 -14.06 -4.17 -14.56
CA LYS A 201 -15.33 -3.46 -14.53
C LYS A 201 -15.36 -2.50 -13.35
N ILE A 202 -15.41 -1.20 -13.64
CA ILE A 202 -15.20 -0.13 -12.65
C ILE A 202 -16.51 0.64 -12.45
N ALA A 203 -16.96 0.74 -11.20
CA ALA A 203 -18.02 1.64 -10.80
C ALA A 203 -17.42 2.94 -10.25
N ILE A 204 -18.02 4.08 -10.56
CA ILE A 204 -17.63 5.39 -10.03
C ILE A 204 -18.81 5.94 -9.23
N THR A 205 -18.56 6.36 -7.96
CA THR A 205 -19.59 6.97 -7.14
C THR A 205 -19.75 8.46 -7.44
N GLY A 206 -20.89 9.02 -7.09
CA GLY A 206 -21.00 10.47 -6.92
C GLY A 206 -20.28 10.94 -5.66
N LEU A 207 -20.19 12.28 -5.50
CA LEU A 207 -19.76 12.92 -4.27
C LEU A 207 -20.93 13.12 -3.33
N ASN A 208 -22.06 13.61 -3.89
CA ASN A 208 -23.24 14.00 -3.15
C ASN A 208 -24.22 12.84 -2.98
N PRO A 209 -25.11 12.88 -1.96
CA PRO A 209 -26.13 11.85 -1.75
C PRO A 209 -26.96 11.62 -3.01
N HIS A 210 -27.26 10.35 -3.28
CA HIS A 210 -28.05 9.88 -4.43
C HIS A 210 -27.50 10.27 -5.81
N CYS A 211 -26.30 10.83 -5.91
CA CYS A 211 -25.73 11.45 -7.12
C CYS A 211 -26.61 12.57 -7.68
N GLU A 212 -27.50 13.07 -6.86
CA GLU A 212 -28.41 14.17 -7.20
C GLU A 212 -27.78 15.46 -6.75
N SER A 213 -27.85 16.42 -7.64
CA SER A 213 -27.74 17.80 -7.26
C SER A 213 -28.76 18.57 -8.09
N ASN A 214 -29.60 19.26 -7.40
CA ASN A 214 -30.54 20.22 -8.02
C ASN A 214 -29.81 21.44 -8.58
N PHE A 215 -28.48 21.48 -8.47
CA PHE A 215 -27.66 22.62 -8.87
C PHE A 215 -26.82 22.25 -10.11
N ASP A 216 -26.79 23.15 -11.10
CA ASP A 216 -26.02 22.96 -12.33
C ASP A 216 -24.51 22.97 -12.12
N ASN A 217 -24.04 23.50 -11.01
CA ASN A 217 -22.63 23.58 -10.64
C ASN A 217 -22.18 22.42 -9.71
N SER A 218 -22.94 21.33 -9.61
CA SER A 218 -22.53 20.18 -8.80
C SER A 218 -21.33 19.46 -9.36
N GLU A 219 -20.60 18.78 -8.49
CA GLU A 219 -19.43 17.97 -8.84
C GLU A 219 -19.82 16.83 -9.80
N GLU A 220 -21.03 16.29 -9.69
CA GLU A 220 -21.57 15.29 -10.62
C GLU A 220 -21.66 15.86 -12.04
N LYS A 221 -22.36 17.00 -12.21
CA LYS A 221 -22.59 17.60 -13.53
C LYS A 221 -21.31 18.19 -14.13
N GLN A 222 -20.47 18.86 -13.31
CA GLN A 222 -19.30 19.58 -13.80
C GLN A 222 -18.06 18.69 -13.97
N VAL A 223 -17.92 17.62 -13.19
CA VAL A 223 -16.67 16.84 -13.13
C VAL A 223 -16.89 15.36 -13.39
N ILE A 224 -17.79 14.69 -12.62
CA ILE A 224 -17.85 13.22 -12.59
C ILE A 224 -18.48 12.67 -13.86
N ILE A 225 -19.67 13.15 -14.25
CA ILE A 225 -20.36 12.72 -15.48
C ILE A 225 -19.51 12.98 -16.73
N PRO A 226 -18.89 14.18 -16.92
CA PRO A 226 -17.99 14.41 -18.04
C PRO A 226 -16.75 13.52 -18.05
N ALA A 227 -16.23 13.13 -16.86
CA ALA A 227 -15.12 12.19 -16.78
C ALA A 227 -15.54 10.80 -17.24
N ILE A 228 -16.69 10.28 -16.74
CA ILE A 228 -17.23 8.97 -17.12
C ILE A 228 -17.54 8.92 -18.62
N LYS A 229 -18.14 9.97 -19.18
CA LYS A 229 -18.40 10.06 -20.62
C LYS A 229 -17.11 9.94 -21.43
N LYS A 230 -16.06 10.69 -21.02
CA LYS A 230 -14.74 10.63 -21.70
C LYS A 230 -14.09 9.25 -21.58
N LEU A 231 -14.21 8.59 -20.44
CA LEU A 231 -13.69 7.23 -20.22
C LEU A 231 -14.39 6.20 -21.11
N LYS A 232 -15.72 6.28 -21.22
CA LYS A 232 -16.51 5.41 -22.13
C LYS A 232 -16.12 5.62 -23.61
N GLN A 233 -15.93 6.88 -24.03
CA GLN A 233 -15.41 7.19 -25.38
C GLN A 233 -14.03 6.57 -25.63
N ASN A 234 -13.17 6.52 -24.61
CA ASN A 234 -11.86 5.88 -24.66
C ASN A 234 -11.92 4.35 -24.42
N LYS A 235 -13.11 3.74 -24.49
CA LYS A 235 -13.35 2.30 -24.39
C LYS A 235 -12.94 1.67 -23.04
N PHE A 236 -12.88 2.47 -21.94
CA PHE A 236 -12.77 1.89 -20.61
C PHE A 236 -14.12 1.30 -20.18
N ASN A 237 -14.06 0.21 -19.40
CA ASN A 237 -15.26 -0.46 -18.87
C ASN A 237 -15.65 0.19 -17.53
N VAL A 238 -16.35 1.30 -17.61
CA VAL A 238 -16.73 2.12 -16.46
C VAL A 238 -18.21 2.46 -16.50
N ASP A 239 -18.83 2.51 -15.32
CA ASP A 239 -20.20 2.93 -15.12
C ASP A 239 -20.35 3.88 -13.93
N GLY A 240 -21.46 4.63 -13.90
CA GLY A 240 -21.78 5.59 -12.85
C GLY A 240 -22.30 6.92 -13.40
N PRO A 241 -22.39 7.99 -12.55
CA PRO A 241 -22.13 7.90 -11.12
C PRO A 241 -23.21 7.10 -10.38
N TYR A 242 -22.80 6.38 -9.33
CA TYR A 242 -23.70 5.63 -8.46
C TYR A 242 -23.76 6.25 -7.05
N PRO A 243 -24.92 6.18 -6.39
CA PRO A 243 -25.01 6.55 -4.97
C PRO A 243 -24.09 5.67 -4.10
N ALA A 244 -23.35 6.32 -3.20
CA ALA A 244 -22.37 5.60 -2.37
C ALA A 244 -23.02 4.68 -1.33
N ASP A 245 -24.25 4.98 -0.90
CA ASP A 245 -25.02 4.20 0.06
C ASP A 245 -25.52 2.85 -0.51
N THR A 246 -25.74 2.79 -1.81
CA THR A 246 -26.34 1.61 -2.47
C THR A 246 -25.32 0.75 -3.22
N ILE A 247 -24.24 1.33 -3.76
CA ILE A 247 -23.27 0.60 -4.60
C ILE A 247 -22.58 -0.55 -3.85
N PHE A 248 -22.50 -0.49 -2.51
CA PHE A 248 -21.89 -1.52 -1.67
C PHE A 248 -22.87 -2.63 -1.23
N ILE A 249 -24.12 -2.60 -1.69
CA ILE A 249 -25.06 -3.70 -1.47
C ILE A 249 -24.55 -4.96 -2.18
N LYS A 250 -24.71 -6.12 -1.53
CA LYS A 250 -24.12 -7.42 -1.94
C LYS A 250 -24.32 -7.77 -3.42
N ASP A 251 -25.46 -7.48 -4.00
CA ASP A 251 -25.76 -7.81 -5.39
C ASP A 251 -25.16 -6.80 -6.39
N PHE A 252 -24.86 -5.58 -5.95
CA PHE A 252 -24.15 -4.60 -6.76
C PHE A 252 -22.64 -4.84 -6.77
N ILE A 253 -22.04 -5.09 -5.62
CA ILE A 253 -20.57 -5.31 -5.53
C ILE A 253 -20.10 -6.49 -6.39
N LYS A 254 -20.92 -7.54 -6.54
CA LYS A 254 -20.60 -8.70 -7.40
C LYS A 254 -20.45 -8.34 -8.90
N LYS A 255 -21.00 -7.21 -9.31
CA LYS A 255 -20.97 -6.77 -10.72
C LYS A 255 -19.69 -6.04 -11.10
N TYR A 256 -18.89 -5.63 -10.11
CA TYR A 256 -17.74 -4.77 -10.31
C TYR A 256 -16.47 -5.36 -9.71
N ASP A 257 -15.35 -5.09 -10.35
CA ASP A 257 -14.02 -5.42 -9.83
C ASP A 257 -13.49 -4.31 -8.92
N VAL A 258 -13.84 -3.05 -9.25
CA VAL A 258 -13.35 -1.87 -8.54
C VAL A 258 -14.47 -0.84 -8.37
N ILE A 259 -14.57 -0.28 -7.17
CA ILE A 259 -15.40 0.91 -6.91
C ILE A 259 -14.48 2.09 -6.63
N ILE A 260 -14.63 3.17 -7.42
CA ILE A 260 -13.92 4.43 -7.24
C ILE A 260 -14.84 5.40 -6.51
N GLY A 261 -14.38 5.87 -5.33
CA GLY A 261 -15.07 6.92 -4.58
C GLY A 261 -14.36 8.25 -4.64
N MET A 262 -15.05 9.30 -4.28
CA MET A 262 -14.53 10.67 -4.36
C MET A 262 -13.62 11.00 -3.18
N TYR A 263 -13.83 10.37 -2.02
CA TYR A 263 -13.00 10.55 -0.83
C TYR A 263 -12.77 9.26 -0.06
N HIS A 264 -11.80 9.31 0.84
CA HIS A 264 -11.27 8.17 1.57
C HIS A 264 -12.34 7.33 2.26
N ASP A 265 -13.13 7.92 3.17
CA ASP A 265 -14.07 7.15 4.00
C ASP A 265 -15.30 6.68 3.21
N GLN A 266 -15.62 7.31 2.07
CA GLN A 266 -16.71 6.89 1.20
C GLN A 266 -16.56 5.43 0.74
N VAL A 267 -15.33 4.97 0.56
CA VAL A 267 -15.04 3.61 0.06
C VAL A 267 -14.32 2.73 1.09
N LEU A 268 -13.49 3.31 1.98
CA LEU A 268 -12.77 2.50 2.96
C LEU A 268 -13.65 2.05 4.13
N THR A 269 -14.63 2.85 4.54
CA THR A 269 -15.58 2.45 5.58
C THR A 269 -16.36 1.19 5.19
N PRO A 270 -17.07 1.15 4.04
CA PRO A 270 -17.74 -0.08 3.62
C PRO A 270 -16.77 -1.23 3.33
N MET A 271 -15.58 -0.95 2.77
CA MET A 271 -14.57 -1.98 2.54
C MET A 271 -14.13 -2.66 3.84
N LYS A 272 -13.91 -1.89 4.90
CA LYS A 272 -13.57 -2.43 6.24
C LYS A 272 -14.73 -3.20 6.86
N ALA A 273 -15.95 -2.72 6.71
CA ALA A 273 -17.13 -3.41 7.22
C ALA A 273 -17.34 -4.77 6.53
N LEU A 274 -17.07 -4.87 5.23
CA LEU A 274 -17.29 -6.09 4.44
C LEU A 274 -16.13 -7.10 4.56
N PHE A 275 -14.89 -6.63 4.60
CA PHE A 275 -13.70 -7.48 4.45
C PHE A 275 -12.70 -7.39 5.61
N ASN A 276 -12.98 -6.61 6.66
CA ASN A 276 -12.10 -6.46 7.84
C ASN A 276 -10.65 -6.10 7.43
N PHE A 277 -9.68 -6.97 7.77
CA PHE A 277 -8.25 -6.81 7.49
C PHE A 277 -7.75 -7.64 6.28
N ASP A 278 -8.67 -8.14 5.44
CA ASP A 278 -8.33 -9.00 4.29
C ASP A 278 -7.98 -8.20 3.03
N ALA A 279 -7.68 -6.93 3.18
CA ALA A 279 -7.28 -6.05 2.10
C ALA A 279 -5.84 -5.57 2.27
N ILE A 280 -5.20 -5.28 1.13
CA ILE A 280 -3.88 -4.69 1.06
C ILE A 280 -3.93 -3.36 0.33
N ASN A 281 -3.04 -2.45 0.70
CA ASN A 281 -2.93 -1.15 0.04
C ASN A 281 -1.84 -1.21 -1.03
N ILE A 282 -2.24 -1.09 -2.29
CA ILE A 282 -1.33 -1.06 -3.45
C ILE A 282 -1.21 0.38 -3.94
N THR A 283 0.01 0.84 -4.19
CA THR A 283 0.26 2.12 -4.84
C THR A 283 0.46 1.90 -6.33
N LEU A 284 -0.44 2.43 -7.12
CA LEU A 284 -0.37 2.42 -8.59
C LEU A 284 0.40 3.63 -9.11
N GLY A 285 1.02 3.50 -10.29
CA GLY A 285 1.77 4.60 -10.94
C GLY A 285 3.24 4.68 -10.56
N LEU A 286 3.74 3.83 -9.66
CA LEU A 286 5.17 3.65 -9.41
C LEU A 286 5.79 2.72 -10.47
N PRO A 287 7.11 2.82 -10.75
CA PRO A 287 7.80 1.94 -11.70
C PRO A 287 7.99 0.50 -11.18
N PHE A 288 7.43 0.17 -10.04
CA PHE A 288 7.41 -1.16 -9.43
C PHE A 288 6.12 -1.34 -8.61
N ILE A 289 5.76 -2.58 -8.34
CA ILE A 289 4.62 -2.86 -7.47
C ILE A 289 5.00 -2.53 -6.02
N ARG A 290 4.24 -1.65 -5.39
CA ARG A 290 4.38 -1.34 -3.98
C ARG A 290 3.12 -1.72 -3.23
N VAL A 291 3.28 -2.55 -2.22
CA VAL A 291 2.21 -3.00 -1.33
C VAL A 291 2.52 -2.57 0.10
N SER A 292 1.54 -2.19 0.86
CA SER A 292 1.67 -2.03 2.31
C SER A 292 0.56 -2.74 3.05
N PRO A 293 0.88 -3.35 4.20
CA PRO A 293 -0.13 -3.79 5.13
C PRO A 293 -0.98 -2.59 5.58
N ASP A 294 -2.24 -2.86 5.82
CA ASP A 294 -3.21 -1.81 6.16
C ASP A 294 -3.24 -1.56 7.68
N HIS A 295 -2.10 -1.11 8.22
CA HIS A 295 -1.96 -0.70 9.62
C HIS A 295 -0.91 0.41 9.80
N GLY A 296 -1.11 1.21 10.85
CA GLY A 296 -0.12 2.21 11.30
C GLY A 296 0.96 1.62 12.22
N PRO A 297 1.85 2.45 12.78
CA PRO A 297 2.88 2.02 13.74
C PRO A 297 2.33 1.33 14.99
N ASN A 298 1.12 1.67 15.42
CA ASN A 298 0.38 1.11 16.54
C ASN A 298 1.21 0.99 17.85
N SER A 299 1.76 2.11 18.30
CA SER A 299 2.69 2.16 19.45
C SER A 299 2.10 1.58 20.75
N SER A 300 0.78 1.59 20.92
CA SER A 300 0.10 1.02 22.08
C SER A 300 0.24 -0.51 22.19
N MET A 301 0.50 -1.19 21.08
CA MET A 301 0.68 -2.65 21.01
C MET A 301 2.15 -3.07 20.90
N LEU A 302 3.08 -2.12 20.80
CA LEU A 302 4.49 -2.40 20.61
C LEU A 302 5.04 -3.29 21.74
N GLY A 303 5.69 -4.40 21.38
CA GLY A 303 6.30 -5.36 22.30
C GLY A 303 5.33 -6.29 23.03
N LYS A 304 4.02 -6.21 22.77
CA LYS A 304 3.00 -7.04 23.45
C LYS A 304 2.75 -8.40 22.79
N ASN A 305 3.27 -8.62 21.60
CA ASN A 305 3.08 -9.85 20.81
C ASN A 305 1.60 -10.22 20.55
N LYS A 306 0.71 -9.20 20.40
CA LYS A 306 -0.73 -9.36 20.19
C LYS A 306 -1.22 -8.88 18.80
N SER A 307 -0.32 -8.37 17.97
CA SER A 307 -0.67 -7.80 16.67
C SER A 307 -1.07 -8.87 15.67
N ASN A 308 -2.04 -8.55 14.80
CA ASN A 308 -2.54 -9.48 13.76
C ASN A 308 -1.66 -9.39 12.50
N PRO A 309 -1.05 -10.50 12.02
CA PRO A 309 -0.17 -10.49 10.85
C PRO A 309 -0.92 -10.58 9.51
N LYS A 310 -2.26 -10.75 9.50
CA LYS A 310 -3.04 -11.13 8.32
C LYS A 310 -2.80 -10.22 7.12
N SER A 311 -2.79 -8.90 7.32
CA SER A 311 -2.57 -7.93 6.26
C SER A 311 -1.17 -8.03 5.63
N LEU A 312 -0.13 -8.35 6.41
CA LEU A 312 1.21 -8.59 5.88
C LEU A 312 1.30 -9.93 5.14
N ILE A 313 0.62 -10.96 5.66
CA ILE A 313 0.54 -12.27 4.98
C ILE A 313 -0.11 -12.11 3.60
N GLU A 314 -1.20 -11.37 3.49
CA GLU A 314 -1.86 -11.12 2.20
C GLU A 314 -0.97 -10.27 1.25
N ALA A 315 -0.21 -9.30 1.78
CA ALA A 315 0.76 -8.55 1.00
C ALA A 315 1.91 -9.45 0.46
N LEU A 316 2.43 -10.35 1.28
CA LEU A 316 3.47 -11.32 0.88
C LEU A 316 2.92 -12.29 -0.18
N LYS A 317 1.76 -12.89 0.05
CA LYS A 317 1.09 -13.78 -0.93
C LYS A 317 0.83 -13.10 -2.26
N PHE A 318 0.43 -11.82 -2.23
CA PHE A 318 0.18 -11.06 -3.44
C PHE A 318 1.42 -10.91 -4.32
N LEU A 319 2.60 -10.72 -3.74
CA LEU A 319 3.87 -10.63 -4.47
C LEU A 319 4.54 -11.99 -4.74
N ASP A 320 4.01 -13.06 -4.18
CA ASP A 320 4.51 -14.44 -4.35
C ASP A 320 3.90 -15.16 -5.57
N ASN A 321 2.85 -14.58 -6.15
CA ASN A 321 2.10 -15.14 -7.30
C ASN A 321 2.78 -14.88 -8.65
#